data_86ea71333b20ad5e87c5ed3345338cf9
#
_entry.id   86ea71333b20ad5e87c5ed3345338cf9
#
_cell.length_a   1.000
_cell.length_b   1.000
_cell.length_c   1.000
_cell.angle_alpha   90.00
_cell.angle_beta   90.00
_cell.angle_gamma   90.00
#
_symmetry.space_group_name_H-M   'P 1'
#
loop_
_entity.id
_entity.type
_entity.pdbx_description
1 polymer ?
#
loop_
_entity_poly.entity_id
_entity_poly.type
_entity_poly.pdbx_seq_one_letter_code
_entity_poly.pdbx_strand_id
1 'polypeptide(L)'
;MNKNEDLFGCLLKKNVFIELKHRGYDVFYHADKKECDFVVREGMRIMKAYQVTIAMNDEKTRKREIEGLMEAMNAYGLAEGYILTMEEKEELEIDGKQVHVLPTWEWMLREK
;
A
#
# COMPACT_ATOMS: atom_id res chain seq x y z
N MET A 1 14.87 -12.99 -7.88
CA MET A 1 14.69 -11.58 -7.52
C MET A 1 16.02 -10.95 -7.16
N ASN A 2 16.23 -9.73 -7.59
CA ASN A 2 17.50 -9.02 -7.40
C ASN A 2 17.62 -8.56 -5.94
N LYS A 3 18.78 -8.78 -5.31
CA LYS A 3 19.02 -8.38 -3.92
C LYS A 3 18.88 -6.88 -3.71
N ASN A 4 19.27 -6.08 -4.72
CA ASN A 4 19.14 -4.61 -4.63
C ASN A 4 17.69 -4.17 -4.60
N GLU A 5 16.84 -4.84 -5.38
CA GLU A 5 15.40 -4.55 -5.37
C GLU A 5 14.79 -4.87 -4.02
N ASP A 6 15.19 -6.00 -3.41
CA ASP A 6 14.72 -6.36 -2.07
C ASP A 6 15.13 -5.31 -1.05
N LEU A 7 16.39 -4.85 -1.11
CA LEU A 7 16.87 -3.85 -0.18
C LEU A 7 16.12 -2.53 -0.34
N PHE A 8 15.99 -2.03 -1.56
CA PHE A 8 15.27 -0.78 -1.81
C PHE A 8 13.81 -0.90 -1.46
N GLY A 9 13.19 -2.06 -1.73
CA GLY A 9 11.81 -2.30 -1.33
C GLY A 9 11.64 -2.24 0.17
N CYS A 10 12.55 -2.84 0.93
CA CYS A 10 12.52 -2.80 2.39
C CYS A 10 12.70 -1.39 2.92
N LEU A 11 13.61 -0.61 2.33
CA LEU A 11 13.83 0.78 2.72
C LEU A 11 12.61 1.64 2.44
N LEU A 12 12.00 1.43 1.28
CA LEU A 12 10.79 2.17 0.91
C LEU A 12 9.65 1.87 1.89
N LYS A 13 9.45 0.61 2.23
CA LYS A 13 8.44 0.20 3.21
C LYS A 13 8.70 0.82 4.57
N LYS A 14 9.96 0.84 5.00
CA LYS A 14 10.34 1.44 6.27
C LYS A 14 10.01 2.93 6.28
N ASN A 15 10.30 3.63 5.19
CA ASN A 15 10.00 5.05 5.08
C ASN A 15 8.49 5.33 5.16
N VAL A 16 7.70 4.50 4.51
CA VAL A 16 6.23 4.62 4.56
C VAL A 16 5.73 4.37 5.99
N PHE A 17 6.25 3.33 6.64
CA PHE A 17 5.89 3.02 8.02
C PHE A 17 6.18 4.20 8.94
N ILE A 18 7.39 4.80 8.82
CA ILE A 18 7.78 5.94 9.64
C ILE A 18 6.84 7.12 9.40
N GLU A 19 6.50 7.40 8.14
CA GLU A 19 5.59 8.49 7.82
C GLU A 19 4.20 8.25 8.43
N LEU A 20 3.69 7.03 8.34
CA LEU A 20 2.38 6.70 8.93
C LEU A 20 2.39 6.88 10.44
N LYS A 21 3.45 6.45 11.10
CA LYS A 21 3.60 6.67 12.55
C LYS A 21 3.73 8.15 12.89
N HIS A 22 4.43 8.91 12.06
CA HIS A 22 4.57 10.34 12.22
C HIS A 22 3.24 11.08 12.13
N ARG A 23 2.33 10.54 11.32
CA ARG A 23 0.97 11.09 11.20
C ARG A 23 0.06 10.71 12.39
N GLY A 24 0.57 9.89 13.30
CA GLY A 24 -0.16 9.51 14.50
C GLY A 24 -1.06 8.28 14.33
N TYR A 25 -0.87 7.51 13.27
CA TYR A 25 -1.71 6.35 13.03
C TYR A 25 -1.22 5.09 13.75
N ASP A 26 -2.18 4.22 14.08
CA ASP A 26 -1.88 2.85 14.50
C ASP A 26 -1.79 2.01 13.24
N VAL A 27 -0.66 1.34 13.04
CA VAL A 27 -0.34 0.64 11.81
C VAL A 27 -0.20 -0.85 12.08
N PHE A 28 -0.84 -1.66 11.25
CA PHE A 28 -0.82 -3.12 11.36
C PHE A 28 -0.50 -3.73 10.00
N TYR A 29 -0.11 -4.98 10.02
CA TYR A 29 0.13 -5.79 8.85
C TYR A 29 -1.09 -6.69 8.63
N HIS A 30 -1.52 -6.84 7.38
CA HIS A 30 -2.62 -7.74 7.06
C HIS A 30 -2.07 -8.99 6.37
N ALA A 31 -2.40 -10.15 6.90
CA ALA A 31 -2.03 -11.43 6.29
C ALA A 31 -3.14 -12.43 6.54
N ASP A 32 -3.74 -12.91 5.48
CA ASP A 32 -4.71 -14.00 5.50
C ASP A 32 -4.30 -14.93 4.36
N LYS A 33 -5.05 -15.01 3.27
CA LYS A 33 -4.62 -15.75 2.08
C LYS A 33 -3.60 -14.95 1.29
N LYS A 34 -3.74 -13.63 1.32
CA LYS A 34 -2.84 -12.68 0.68
C LYS A 34 -2.33 -11.71 1.73
N GLU A 35 -1.39 -10.86 1.35
CA GLU A 35 -0.74 -9.96 2.28
C GLU A 35 -0.88 -8.51 1.83
N CYS A 36 -1.13 -7.63 2.78
CA CYS A 36 -1.11 -6.20 2.55
C CYS A 36 -0.13 -5.57 3.54
N ASP A 37 0.77 -4.74 3.04
CA ASP A 37 1.89 -4.22 3.83
C ASP A 37 1.44 -3.45 5.07
N PHE A 38 0.50 -2.52 4.90
CA PHE A 38 0.04 -1.71 6.02
C PHE A 38 -1.46 -1.49 5.97
N VAL A 39 -2.11 -1.69 7.10
CA VAL A 39 -3.47 -1.23 7.30
C VAL A 39 -3.46 -0.29 8.49
N VAL A 40 -4.24 0.78 8.40
CA VAL A 40 -4.23 1.87 9.36
C VAL A 40 -5.55 1.92 10.10
N ARG A 41 -5.46 1.89 11.43
CA ARG A 41 -6.63 2.00 12.29
C ARG A 41 -6.76 3.43 12.80
N GLU A 42 -7.98 3.92 12.77
CA GLU A 42 -8.35 5.16 13.45
C GLU A 42 -9.49 4.81 14.40
N GLY A 43 -9.26 4.99 15.71
CA GLY A 43 -10.22 4.56 16.71
C GLY A 43 -10.41 3.04 16.69
N MET A 44 -11.63 2.59 16.48
CA MET A 44 -11.97 1.16 16.51
C MET A 44 -11.99 0.49 15.13
N ARG A 45 -11.67 1.24 14.07
CA ARG A 45 -11.85 0.74 12.70
C ARG A 45 -10.60 0.88 11.86
N ILE A 46 -10.39 -0.10 10.97
CA ILE A 46 -9.39 0.05 9.92
C ILE A 46 -9.97 1.01 8.88
N MET A 47 -9.24 2.06 8.57
CA MET A 47 -9.69 3.13 7.68
C MET A 47 -8.93 3.22 6.37
N LYS A 48 -7.69 2.71 6.32
CA LYS A 48 -6.85 2.82 5.13
C LYS A 48 -6.01 1.58 4.95
N ALA A 49 -5.67 1.26 3.70
CA ALA A 49 -4.81 0.14 3.36
C ALA A 49 -3.78 0.58 2.31
N TYR A 50 -2.54 0.17 2.50
CA TYR A 50 -1.40 0.54 1.66
C TYR A 50 -0.57 -0.67 1.31
N GLN A 51 -0.23 -0.81 0.03
CA GLN A 51 0.86 -1.66 -0.43
C GLN A 51 2.04 -0.77 -0.78
N VAL A 52 3.24 -1.29 -0.68
CA VAL A 52 4.45 -0.55 -1.05
C VAL A 52 5.31 -1.45 -1.92
N THR A 53 5.63 -0.98 -3.12
CA THR A 53 6.49 -1.71 -4.04
C THR A 53 7.30 -0.73 -4.87
N ILE A 54 8.49 -1.13 -5.32
CA ILE A 54 9.34 -0.25 -6.14
C ILE A 54 8.61 0.11 -7.44
N ALA A 55 8.03 -0.89 -8.10
CA ALA A 55 7.36 -0.69 -9.39
C ALA A 55 6.25 -1.71 -9.61
N MET A 56 5.32 -1.37 -10.48
CA MET A 56 4.16 -2.18 -10.84
C MET A 56 4.21 -2.68 -12.29
N ASN A 57 5.34 -2.50 -12.96
CA ASN A 57 5.45 -2.84 -14.39
C ASN A 57 5.63 -4.34 -14.66
N ASP A 58 5.97 -5.13 -13.65
CA ASP A 58 6.06 -6.59 -13.77
C ASP A 58 4.68 -7.18 -13.45
N GLU A 59 4.14 -7.99 -14.35
CA GLU A 59 2.79 -8.56 -14.18
C GLU A 59 2.63 -9.37 -12.90
N LYS A 60 3.63 -10.14 -12.55
CA LYS A 60 3.58 -10.97 -11.35
C LYS A 60 3.53 -10.13 -10.08
N THR A 61 4.37 -9.11 -10.01
CA THR A 61 4.36 -8.15 -8.91
C THR A 61 3.04 -7.40 -8.86
N ARG A 62 2.60 -6.89 -10.01
CA ARG A 62 1.35 -6.15 -10.10
C ARG A 62 0.17 -6.96 -9.57
N LYS A 63 0.06 -8.21 -10.00
CA LYS A 63 -1.00 -9.10 -9.56
C LYS A 63 -0.95 -9.33 -8.06
N ARG A 64 0.23 -9.61 -7.52
CA ARG A 64 0.41 -9.87 -6.10
C ARG A 64 0.03 -8.66 -5.25
N GLU A 65 0.49 -7.48 -5.64
CA GLU A 65 0.21 -6.26 -4.88
C GLU A 65 -1.27 -5.88 -4.92
N ILE A 66 -1.89 -6.00 -6.09
CA ILE A 66 -3.32 -5.71 -6.22
C ILE A 66 -4.16 -6.71 -5.44
N GLU A 67 -3.85 -8.00 -5.54
CA GLU A 67 -4.62 -9.04 -4.83
C GLU A 67 -4.54 -8.87 -3.32
N GLY A 68 -3.35 -8.55 -2.80
CA GLY A 68 -3.18 -8.33 -1.38
C GLY A 68 -3.95 -7.10 -0.90
N LEU A 69 -3.89 -6.02 -1.66
CA LEU A 69 -4.63 -4.81 -1.33
C LEU A 69 -6.13 -5.06 -1.37
N MET A 70 -6.63 -5.73 -2.41
CA MET A 70 -8.05 -6.03 -2.55
C MET A 70 -8.56 -6.90 -1.40
N GLU A 71 -7.77 -7.88 -0.98
CA GLU A 71 -8.17 -8.71 0.15
C GLU A 71 -8.33 -7.86 1.42
N ALA A 72 -7.39 -6.97 1.69
CA ALA A 72 -7.48 -6.09 2.85
C ALA A 72 -8.69 -5.16 2.74
N MET A 73 -8.89 -4.56 1.56
CA MET A 73 -10.03 -3.67 1.34
C MET A 73 -11.36 -4.39 1.58
N ASN A 74 -11.47 -5.62 1.09
CA ASN A 74 -12.68 -6.41 1.29
C ASN A 74 -12.86 -6.80 2.76
N ALA A 75 -11.78 -7.18 3.42
CA ALA A 75 -11.83 -7.60 4.82
C ALA A 75 -12.29 -6.47 5.75
N TYR A 76 -11.91 -5.24 5.45
CA TYR A 76 -12.18 -4.10 6.32
C TYR A 76 -13.22 -3.14 5.76
N GLY A 77 -13.85 -3.49 4.65
CA GLY A 77 -14.92 -2.68 4.07
C GLY A 77 -14.48 -1.34 3.50
N LEU A 78 -13.29 -1.30 2.89
CA LEU A 78 -12.74 -0.07 2.34
C LEU A 78 -13.11 0.07 0.86
N ALA A 79 -13.50 1.28 0.45
CA ALA A 79 -13.81 1.59 -0.93
C ALA A 79 -12.57 2.01 -1.74
N GLU A 80 -11.51 2.42 -1.05
CA GLU A 80 -10.29 2.89 -1.66
C GLU A 80 -9.07 2.27 -1.01
N GLY A 81 -8.00 2.10 -1.78
CA GLY A 81 -6.72 1.64 -1.27
C GLY A 81 -5.58 2.25 -2.07
N TYR A 82 -4.37 2.08 -1.59
CA TYR A 82 -3.19 2.74 -2.16
C TYR A 82 -2.08 1.75 -2.42
N ILE A 83 -1.40 1.94 -3.55
CA ILE A 83 -0.14 1.25 -3.83
C ILE A 83 0.90 2.33 -4.03
N LEU A 84 1.86 2.39 -3.12
CA LEU A 84 2.91 3.41 -3.13
C LEU A 84 4.15 2.86 -3.82
N THR A 85 4.65 3.60 -4.81
CA THR A 85 5.75 3.17 -5.67
C THR A 85 6.90 4.18 -5.59
N MET A 86 7.98 3.92 -6.33
CA MET A 86 9.04 4.92 -6.47
C MET A 86 8.59 6.08 -7.33
N GLU A 87 8.04 5.78 -8.53
CA GLU A 87 7.71 6.84 -9.49
C GLU A 87 6.41 6.65 -10.25
N GLU A 88 5.86 5.45 -10.26
CA GLU A 88 4.67 5.16 -11.08
C GLU A 88 3.41 5.75 -10.48
N LYS A 89 2.53 6.22 -11.36
CA LYS A 89 1.27 6.81 -10.98
C LYS A 89 0.17 6.29 -11.90
N GLU A 90 -0.92 5.81 -11.30
CA GLU A 90 -2.00 5.20 -12.06
C GLU A 90 -3.27 5.20 -11.21
N GLU A 91 -4.43 5.32 -11.85
CA GLU A 91 -5.72 5.16 -11.16
C GLU A 91 -6.41 3.94 -11.71
N LEU A 92 -6.81 3.04 -10.82
CA LEU A 92 -7.46 1.79 -11.20
C LEU A 92 -8.82 1.68 -10.54
N GLU A 93 -9.76 1.08 -11.25
CA GLU A 93 -11.03 0.70 -10.64
C GLU A 93 -11.15 -0.81 -10.78
N ILE A 94 -11.28 -1.49 -9.65
CA ILE A 94 -11.32 -2.96 -9.60
C ILE A 94 -12.49 -3.37 -8.72
N ASP A 95 -13.42 -4.12 -9.29
CA ASP A 95 -14.61 -4.60 -8.56
C ASP A 95 -15.34 -3.46 -7.84
N GLY A 96 -15.44 -2.30 -8.49
CA GLY A 96 -16.12 -1.14 -7.93
C GLY A 96 -15.31 -0.40 -6.89
N LYS A 97 -14.08 -0.78 -6.64
CA LYS A 97 -13.21 -0.13 -5.67
C LYS A 97 -12.11 0.65 -6.37
N GLN A 98 -11.71 1.75 -5.76
CA GLN A 98 -10.69 2.63 -6.32
C GLN A 98 -9.32 2.27 -5.75
N VAL A 99 -8.36 2.06 -6.63
CA VAL A 99 -6.97 1.81 -6.26
C VAL A 99 -6.10 2.93 -6.81
N HIS A 100 -5.44 3.66 -5.91
CA HIS A 100 -4.56 4.78 -6.27
C HIS A 100 -3.13 4.30 -6.24
N VAL A 101 -2.47 4.31 -7.40
CA VAL A 101 -1.05 4.02 -7.48
C VAL A 101 -0.32 5.35 -7.54
N LEU A 102 0.53 5.62 -6.56
CA LEU A 102 1.19 6.91 -6.42
C LEU A 102 2.68 6.76 -6.12
N PRO A 103 3.52 7.71 -6.60
CA PRO A 103 4.88 7.78 -6.06
C PRO A 103 4.83 8.07 -4.55
N THR A 104 5.69 7.42 -3.82
CA THR A 104 5.76 7.60 -2.36
C THR A 104 6.04 9.06 -1.99
N TRP A 105 6.92 9.73 -2.75
CA TRP A 105 7.24 11.13 -2.48
C TRP A 105 6.01 12.05 -2.63
N GLU A 106 5.16 11.76 -3.61
CA GLU A 106 3.94 12.55 -3.82
C GLU A 106 2.97 12.34 -2.66
N TRP A 107 2.79 11.08 -2.24
CA TRP A 107 1.94 10.76 -1.11
C TRP A 107 2.41 11.44 0.18
N MET A 108 3.73 11.44 0.40
CA MET A 108 4.29 12.09 1.59
C MET A 108 4.03 13.58 1.65
N LEU A 109 3.93 14.23 0.48
CA LEU A 109 3.65 15.67 0.40
C LEU A 109 2.17 16.01 0.55
N ARG A 110 1.29 15.01 0.45
CA ARG A 110 -0.15 15.26 0.59
C ARG A 110 -0.50 15.59 2.02
N GLU A 111 -1.59 16.34 2.16
CA GLU A 111 -2.11 16.74 3.46
C GLU A 111 -2.38 15.55 4.36
N LYS A 112 -2.02 15.70 5.60
CA LYS A 112 -2.09 14.65 6.60
C LYS A 112 -3.43 14.57 7.33
#